data_95eb98eb020a23462c65386a9ce3a3ad
#
_entry.id   95eb98eb020a23462c65386a9ce3a3ad
#
_cell.length_a   1.000
_cell.length_b   1.000
_cell.length_c   1.000
_cell.angle_alpha   90.00
_cell.angle_beta   90.00
_cell.angle_gamma   90.00
#
_symmetry.space_group_name_H-M   'P 1'
#
loop_
_entity.id
_entity.type
_entity.pdbx_description
1 polymer ?
#
loop_
_entity_poly.entity_id
_entity_poly.type
_entity_poly.pdbx_seq_one_letter_code
_entity_poly.pdbx_strand_id
1 'polypeptide(L)'
;MPPMADPSTVAERARSNGGSTAESNGRGLRERLTPLDAVSRAGGPLGRIGRGLVAAVQDAATEAAGSAARRVQGRLRADLDDRDPDWLRERLPLLWLLATIWFRGEVRNLGNIPEKGAVLLVGNHSGGNVTPDTFIFTLAFSSYFGIERKFHQLAHNLVVTLPVSAALVRRGGTVAASHSNAEKALQAGAALLVYPGGDWEVHRPSWDTDKVEFGGRRGFVRLALDQDVPVVPVVSIGGQETALFLSRGDRLAKALRLDKLFRLKVLPISLAVPWGLNVGDFLGHVPLPAKITTEVLPAINLREQFGDEPDVDEVYEHITGEMQRTLEALAAERRYPLIG
;
A
#
# COMPACT_ATOMS: atom_id res chain seq x y z
N MET A 1 14.52 22.53 -48.74
CA MET A 1 13.16 22.14 -49.04
C MET A 1 13.11 21.28 -50.27
N PRO A 2 12.80 20.01 -50.18
CA PRO A 2 12.12 19.27 -51.24
C PRO A 2 10.75 18.82 -50.72
N PRO A 3 9.76 18.51 -51.59
CA PRO A 3 8.34 18.50 -51.29
C PRO A 3 7.86 17.18 -50.68
N MET A 4 6.80 17.27 -49.87
CA MET A 4 6.05 16.19 -49.24
C MET A 4 5.40 15.27 -50.28
N ALA A 5 5.55 13.97 -50.13
CA ALA A 5 4.87 12.93 -50.94
C ALA A 5 3.53 12.58 -50.33
N ASP A 6 2.54 12.44 -51.21
CA ASP A 6 1.12 12.16 -51.01
C ASP A 6 0.87 10.73 -50.48
N PRO A 7 0.03 10.50 -49.45
CA PRO A 7 -0.26 9.19 -48.89
C PRO A 7 -1.18 8.26 -49.67
N SER A 8 -1.63 8.58 -50.88
CA SER A 8 -2.66 7.85 -51.61
C SER A 8 -2.17 6.70 -52.53
N THR A 9 -0.88 6.36 -52.54
CA THR A 9 -0.32 5.37 -53.49
C THR A 9 0.10 4.03 -52.89
N VAL A 10 -0.23 3.72 -51.63
CA VAL A 10 0.16 2.45 -50.96
C VAL A 10 -0.98 1.40 -50.93
N ALA A 11 -2.20 1.72 -51.34
CA ALA A 11 -3.37 0.84 -51.21
C ALA A 11 -3.69 -0.04 -52.42
N GLU A 12 -2.89 0.00 -53.51
CA GLU A 12 -3.32 -0.64 -54.78
C GLU A 12 -2.38 -1.76 -55.32
N ARG A 13 -1.50 -2.32 -54.48
CA ARG A 13 -0.60 -3.43 -54.87
C ARG A 13 -0.75 -4.74 -54.13
N ALA A 14 -1.90 -5.03 -53.53
CA ALA A 14 -2.13 -6.27 -52.79
C ALA A 14 -3.31 -7.07 -53.29
N ARG A 15 -3.66 -7.02 -54.58
CA ARG A 15 -4.67 -7.90 -55.19
C ARG A 15 -4.20 -8.37 -56.57
N SER A 16 -3.30 -9.35 -56.59
CA SER A 16 -3.19 -10.34 -57.69
C SER A 16 -2.01 -11.28 -57.45
N ASN A 17 -2.31 -12.50 -57.06
CA ASN A 17 -1.71 -13.79 -57.41
C ASN A 17 -2.22 -14.75 -56.35
N GLY A 18 -3.13 -15.65 -56.60
CA GLY A 18 -3.02 -16.71 -57.58
C GLY A 18 -2.66 -17.98 -56.82
N GLY A 19 -3.66 -18.84 -56.62
CA GLY A 19 -3.68 -20.06 -55.84
C GLY A 19 -2.55 -21.05 -56.12
N SER A 20 -2.29 -21.87 -55.13
CA SER A 20 -1.86 -23.28 -55.29
C SER A 20 -2.04 -24.00 -53.97
N THR A 21 -2.77 -25.10 -54.07
CA THR A 21 -2.96 -26.21 -53.14
C THR A 21 -1.70 -26.68 -52.45
N ALA A 22 -1.75 -26.81 -51.13
CA ALA A 22 -0.96 -27.81 -50.39
C ALA A 22 -1.78 -28.33 -49.21
N GLU A 23 -2.10 -29.58 -49.29
CA GLU A 23 -2.76 -30.42 -48.29
C GLU A 23 -1.96 -30.55 -47.00
N SER A 24 -2.76 -30.65 -45.92
CA SER A 24 -2.57 -31.53 -44.76
C SER A 24 -1.30 -31.41 -43.93
N ASN A 25 -1.48 -30.95 -42.70
CA ASN A 25 -1.24 -31.82 -41.54
C ASN A 25 -1.89 -31.19 -40.29
N GLY A 26 -3.17 -31.39 -40.15
CA GLY A 26 -3.89 -31.18 -38.91
C GLY A 26 -3.53 -32.28 -37.90
N ARG A 27 -2.46 -32.09 -37.11
CA ARG A 27 -2.36 -32.79 -35.83
C ARG A 27 -3.30 -32.13 -34.86
N GLY A 28 -4.50 -32.74 -34.74
CA GLY A 28 -5.51 -32.37 -33.78
C GLY A 28 -4.89 -32.20 -32.37
N LEU A 29 -4.96 -31.02 -31.83
CA LEU A 29 -4.98 -30.84 -30.38
C LEU A 29 -6.18 -31.66 -29.89
N ARG A 30 -5.91 -32.82 -29.30
CA ARG A 30 -6.90 -33.55 -28.51
C ARG A 30 -7.31 -32.63 -27.39
N GLU A 31 -8.40 -31.91 -27.54
CA GLU A 31 -9.10 -31.27 -26.44
C GLU A 31 -9.27 -32.33 -25.35
N ARG A 32 -8.56 -32.15 -24.23
CA ARG A 32 -8.77 -33.01 -23.06
C ARG A 32 -10.13 -32.63 -22.49
N LEU A 33 -11.15 -33.32 -22.94
CA LEU A 33 -12.48 -33.25 -22.38
C LEU A 33 -12.39 -33.58 -20.89
N THR A 34 -12.81 -32.66 -20.04
CA THR A 34 -12.93 -32.95 -18.62
C THR A 34 -14.08 -33.97 -18.41
N PRO A 35 -14.07 -34.75 -17.31
CA PRO A 35 -15.18 -35.63 -16.97
C PRO A 35 -16.56 -34.93 -16.98
N LEU A 36 -16.58 -33.64 -16.61
CA LEU A 36 -17.77 -32.78 -16.63
C LEU A 36 -18.28 -32.50 -18.06
N ASP A 37 -17.36 -32.29 -19.01
CA ASP A 37 -17.74 -32.10 -20.44
C ASP A 37 -18.35 -33.35 -21.03
N ALA A 38 -17.87 -34.54 -20.64
CA ALA A 38 -18.44 -35.81 -21.08
C ALA A 38 -19.86 -36.03 -20.54
N VAL A 39 -20.10 -35.70 -19.28
CA VAL A 39 -21.44 -35.80 -18.64
C VAL A 39 -22.43 -34.80 -19.26
N SER A 40 -21.99 -33.59 -19.57
CA SER A 40 -22.84 -32.54 -20.16
C SER A 40 -23.27 -32.84 -21.58
N ARG A 41 -22.48 -33.62 -22.34
CA ARG A 41 -22.78 -34.03 -23.74
C ARG A 41 -23.63 -35.29 -23.87
N ALA A 42 -23.87 -36.00 -22.76
CA ALA A 42 -24.71 -37.20 -22.77
C ALA A 42 -26.16 -36.84 -23.12
N GLY A 43 -26.75 -37.56 -24.05
CA GLY A 43 -28.17 -37.44 -24.37
C GLY A 43 -29.06 -38.16 -23.33
N GLY A 44 -30.34 -37.75 -23.24
CA GLY A 44 -31.30 -38.41 -22.35
C GLY A 44 -31.40 -37.83 -20.94
N PRO A 45 -32.09 -38.53 -20.00
CA PRO A 45 -32.35 -38.03 -18.65
C PRO A 45 -31.07 -37.74 -17.85
N LEU A 46 -30.04 -38.58 -17.98
CA LEU A 46 -28.74 -38.40 -17.30
C LEU A 46 -28.00 -37.15 -17.75
N GLY A 47 -28.07 -36.80 -19.06
CA GLY A 47 -27.47 -35.57 -19.57
C GLY A 47 -28.21 -34.33 -19.11
N ARG A 48 -29.52 -34.38 -18.86
CA ARG A 48 -30.28 -33.27 -18.24
C ARG A 48 -29.88 -33.05 -16.79
N ILE A 49 -29.75 -34.13 -16.03
CA ILE A 49 -29.27 -34.07 -14.63
C ILE A 49 -27.84 -33.51 -14.58
N GLY A 50 -26.95 -33.99 -15.45
CA GLY A 50 -25.57 -33.51 -15.54
C GLY A 50 -25.46 -32.02 -15.87
N ARG A 51 -26.24 -31.53 -16.86
CA ARG A 51 -26.29 -30.10 -17.17
C ARG A 51 -26.85 -29.26 -16.01
N GLY A 52 -27.89 -29.75 -15.33
CA GLY A 52 -28.45 -29.10 -14.16
C GLY A 52 -27.44 -29.01 -13.01
N LEU A 53 -26.65 -30.05 -12.76
CA LEU A 53 -25.61 -30.04 -11.75
C LEU A 53 -24.48 -29.08 -12.11
N VAL A 54 -24.01 -29.07 -13.34
CA VAL A 54 -22.97 -28.15 -13.82
C VAL A 54 -23.46 -26.70 -13.72
N ALA A 55 -24.69 -26.42 -14.13
CA ALA A 55 -25.28 -25.08 -13.98
C ALA A 55 -25.36 -24.66 -12.50
N ALA A 56 -25.86 -25.54 -11.62
CA ALA A 56 -25.95 -25.26 -10.18
C ALA A 56 -24.58 -25.00 -9.55
N VAL A 57 -23.56 -25.75 -9.95
CA VAL A 57 -22.16 -25.52 -9.45
C VAL A 57 -21.62 -24.20 -9.99
N GLN A 58 -21.87 -23.85 -11.24
CA GLN A 58 -21.47 -22.57 -11.82
C GLN A 58 -22.19 -21.39 -11.15
N ASP A 59 -23.48 -21.50 -10.91
CA ASP A 59 -24.28 -20.47 -10.23
C ASP A 59 -23.80 -20.28 -8.78
N ALA A 60 -23.59 -21.38 -8.06
CA ALA A 60 -23.04 -21.33 -6.69
C ALA A 60 -21.63 -20.72 -6.65
N ALA A 61 -20.75 -21.07 -7.60
CA ALA A 61 -19.42 -20.49 -7.71
C ALA A 61 -19.49 -18.99 -8.04
N THR A 62 -20.37 -18.58 -8.93
CA THR A 62 -20.59 -17.17 -9.31
C THR A 62 -21.15 -16.36 -8.14
N GLU A 63 -22.11 -16.92 -7.41
CA GLU A 63 -22.67 -16.29 -6.22
C GLU A 63 -21.64 -16.17 -5.08
N ALA A 64 -20.85 -17.22 -4.84
CA ALA A 64 -19.76 -17.20 -3.88
C ALA A 64 -18.68 -16.14 -4.25
N ALA A 65 -18.28 -16.09 -5.53
CA ALA A 65 -17.35 -15.07 -6.03
C ALA A 65 -17.93 -13.66 -5.88
N GLY A 66 -19.21 -13.46 -6.24
CA GLY A 66 -19.91 -12.19 -6.07
C GLY A 66 -20.01 -11.76 -4.59
N SER A 67 -20.29 -12.69 -3.69
CA SER A 67 -20.36 -12.42 -2.24
C SER A 67 -18.98 -12.08 -1.67
N ALA A 68 -17.93 -12.79 -2.11
CA ALA A 68 -16.55 -12.46 -1.73
C ALA A 68 -16.12 -11.08 -2.23
N ALA A 69 -16.43 -10.76 -3.50
CA ALA A 69 -16.15 -9.46 -4.09
C ALA A 69 -16.86 -8.33 -3.32
N ARG A 70 -18.14 -8.49 -2.97
CA ARG A 70 -18.90 -7.51 -2.16
C ARG A 70 -18.28 -7.33 -0.78
N ARG A 71 -17.82 -8.41 -0.12
CA ARG A 71 -17.13 -8.32 1.19
C ARG A 71 -15.82 -7.56 1.08
N VAL A 72 -15.00 -7.85 0.06
CA VAL A 72 -13.76 -7.13 -0.19
C VAL A 72 -14.04 -5.65 -0.47
N GLN A 73 -15.01 -5.35 -1.34
CA GLN A 73 -15.39 -3.98 -1.65
C GLN A 73 -15.93 -3.22 -0.44
N GLY A 74 -16.70 -3.87 0.44
CA GLY A 74 -17.14 -3.30 1.70
C GLY A 74 -15.96 -2.94 2.62
N ARG A 75 -14.93 -3.80 2.68
CA ARG A 75 -13.71 -3.53 3.47
C ARG A 75 -12.83 -2.40 2.91
N LEU A 76 -12.95 -2.08 1.62
CA LEU A 76 -12.21 -0.99 1.00
C LEU A 76 -12.85 0.40 1.25
N ARG A 77 -14.11 0.46 1.66
CA ARG A 77 -14.73 1.70 2.13
C ARG A 77 -14.31 1.95 3.57
N ALA A 78 -13.89 3.18 3.87
CA ALA A 78 -13.61 3.54 5.25
C ALA A 78 -14.89 3.48 6.07
N ASP A 79 -14.87 2.65 7.08
CA ASP A 79 -15.73 2.75 8.24
C ASP A 79 -14.86 3.29 9.37
N LEU A 80 -15.07 4.55 9.72
CA LEU A 80 -14.25 5.21 10.75
C LEU A 80 -14.62 4.70 12.15
N ASP A 81 -15.80 4.12 12.30
CA ASP A 81 -16.30 3.55 13.54
C ASP A 81 -15.73 2.14 13.82
N ASP A 82 -15.01 1.54 12.84
CA ASP A 82 -14.23 0.32 13.10
C ASP A 82 -13.06 0.55 14.07
N ARG A 83 -12.63 1.81 14.26
CA ARG A 83 -11.64 2.16 15.28
C ARG A 83 -12.26 1.95 16.66
N ASP A 84 -11.59 1.16 17.48
CA ASP A 84 -12.09 0.72 18.80
C ASP A 84 -11.19 1.30 19.91
N PRO A 85 -11.59 2.44 20.52
CA PRO A 85 -10.81 3.10 21.57
C PRO A 85 -10.62 2.21 22.81
N ASP A 86 -11.62 1.40 23.19
CA ASP A 86 -11.53 0.54 24.35
C ASP A 86 -10.56 -0.61 24.13
N TRP A 87 -10.62 -1.20 22.94
CA TRP A 87 -9.66 -2.22 22.53
C TRP A 87 -8.20 -1.69 22.53
N LEU A 88 -7.98 -0.46 22.07
CA LEU A 88 -6.67 0.21 22.12
C LEU A 88 -6.23 0.44 23.57
N ARG A 89 -7.11 0.97 24.41
CA ARG A 89 -6.84 1.29 25.83
C ARG A 89 -6.38 0.06 26.62
N GLU A 90 -7.06 -1.07 26.43
CA GLU A 90 -6.71 -2.31 27.11
C GLU A 90 -5.33 -2.85 26.72
N ARG A 91 -4.89 -2.61 25.48
CA ARG A 91 -3.65 -3.17 24.93
C ARG A 91 -2.46 -2.23 24.99
N LEU A 92 -2.71 -0.94 25.20
CA LEU A 92 -1.70 0.10 25.22
C LEU A 92 -0.52 -0.24 26.15
N PRO A 93 -0.70 -0.74 27.39
CA PRO A 93 0.43 -1.06 28.28
C PRO A 93 1.35 -2.15 27.71
N LEU A 94 0.76 -3.23 27.15
CA LEU A 94 1.53 -4.32 26.55
C LEU A 94 2.26 -3.86 25.27
N LEU A 95 1.58 -3.08 24.44
CA LEU A 95 2.15 -2.54 23.21
C LEU A 95 3.28 -1.57 23.52
N TRP A 96 3.17 -0.76 24.60
CA TRP A 96 4.25 0.11 25.09
C TRP A 96 5.45 -0.68 25.59
N LEU A 97 5.23 -1.79 26.29
CA LEU A 97 6.32 -2.66 26.73
C LEU A 97 7.12 -3.17 25.52
N LEU A 98 6.40 -3.65 24.47
CA LEU A 98 7.02 -4.06 23.22
C LEU A 98 7.77 -2.91 22.54
N ALA A 99 7.15 -1.76 22.42
CA ALA A 99 7.75 -0.58 21.83
C ALA A 99 9.03 -0.14 22.56
N THR A 100 9.03 -0.19 23.89
CA THR A 100 10.15 0.23 24.72
C THR A 100 11.29 -0.77 24.73
N ILE A 101 10.98 -2.06 24.93
CA ILE A 101 12.03 -3.09 25.09
C ILE A 101 12.59 -3.51 23.73
N TRP A 102 11.70 -3.78 22.75
CA TRP A 102 12.10 -4.34 21.46
C TRP A 102 12.63 -3.28 20.51
N PHE A 103 11.88 -2.19 20.36
CA PHE A 103 12.21 -1.13 19.42
C PHE A 103 12.88 0.09 20.05
N ARG A 104 12.97 0.15 21.38
CA ARG A 104 13.48 1.36 22.09
C ARG A 104 12.94 2.64 21.47
N GLY A 105 11.61 2.58 21.15
CA GLY A 105 10.90 3.61 20.41
C GLY A 105 10.95 4.96 21.06
N GLU A 106 11.30 5.98 20.29
CA GLU A 106 11.38 7.37 20.70
C GLU A 106 10.61 8.23 19.71
N VAL A 107 9.69 9.06 20.19
CA VAL A 107 8.96 10.01 19.33
C VAL A 107 9.11 11.40 19.93
N ARG A 108 9.67 12.32 19.14
CA ARG A 108 10.00 13.67 19.54
C ARG A 108 9.00 14.67 18.98
N ASN A 109 8.80 15.77 19.69
CA ASN A 109 8.06 16.95 19.23
C ASN A 109 6.60 16.70 18.84
N LEU A 110 5.92 15.75 19.50
CA LEU A 110 4.49 15.49 19.30
C LEU A 110 3.62 16.74 19.47
N GLY A 111 4.04 17.71 20.29
CA GLY A 111 3.38 19.00 20.47
C GLY A 111 3.30 19.87 19.22
N ASN A 112 4.04 19.56 18.14
CA ASN A 112 3.91 20.21 16.85
C ASN A 112 2.61 19.84 16.10
N ILE A 113 1.94 18.76 16.53
CA ILE A 113 0.66 18.35 15.96
C ILE A 113 -0.45 19.17 16.65
N PRO A 114 -1.36 19.80 15.91
CA PRO A 114 -2.52 20.49 16.49
C PRO A 114 -3.32 19.55 17.41
N GLU A 115 -3.65 20.03 18.61
CA GLU A 115 -4.38 19.22 19.61
C GLU A 115 -5.76 18.81 19.13
N LYS A 116 -6.40 19.62 18.31
CA LYS A 116 -7.78 19.44 17.81
C LYS A 116 -7.86 19.71 16.32
N GLY A 117 -8.95 19.23 15.72
CA GLY A 117 -9.24 19.47 14.31
C GLY A 117 -8.51 18.47 13.39
N ALA A 118 -8.81 18.57 12.10
CA ALA A 118 -8.19 17.75 11.07
C ALA A 118 -6.73 18.17 10.84
N VAL A 119 -5.87 17.20 10.61
CA VAL A 119 -4.46 17.41 10.25
C VAL A 119 -3.98 16.27 9.39
N LEU A 120 -3.19 16.56 8.37
CA LEU A 120 -2.56 15.56 7.54
C LEU A 120 -1.13 15.31 8.01
N LEU A 121 -0.87 14.12 8.55
CA LEU A 121 0.44 13.66 8.98
C LEU A 121 1.09 12.92 7.81
N VAL A 122 2.26 13.38 7.37
CA VAL A 122 2.95 12.84 6.18
C VAL A 122 4.26 12.21 6.61
N GLY A 123 4.34 10.88 6.54
CA GLY A 123 5.50 10.10 6.99
C GLY A 123 6.33 9.49 5.85
N ASN A 124 7.63 9.31 6.09
CA ASN A 124 8.45 8.34 5.37
C ASN A 124 8.25 6.95 5.98
N HIS A 125 8.46 5.89 5.19
CA HIS A 125 8.05 4.53 5.57
C HIS A 125 9.18 3.53 5.45
N SER A 126 9.27 2.61 6.44
CA SER A 126 10.34 1.61 6.50
C SER A 126 9.92 0.36 7.26
N GLY A 127 10.67 -0.75 7.09
CA GLY A 127 10.51 -1.96 7.90
C GLY A 127 9.56 -3.02 7.32
N GLY A 128 9.35 -3.05 6.00
CA GLY A 128 8.51 -4.05 5.34
C GLY A 128 7.04 -3.97 5.76
N ASN A 129 6.33 -5.06 5.61
CA ASN A 129 4.90 -5.10 5.96
C ASN A 129 4.60 -5.07 7.48
N VAL A 130 5.62 -5.19 8.33
CA VAL A 130 5.47 -5.06 9.80
C VAL A 130 5.33 -3.62 10.25
N THR A 131 5.88 -2.68 9.48
CA THR A 131 5.74 -1.22 9.66
C THR A 131 5.95 -0.74 11.10
N PRO A 132 7.11 -1.00 11.72
CA PRO A 132 7.33 -0.68 13.13
C PRO A 132 7.33 0.82 13.41
N ASP A 133 7.70 1.65 12.45
CA ASP A 133 7.57 3.11 12.48
C ASP A 133 6.13 3.55 12.73
N THR A 134 5.19 3.00 11.96
CA THR A 134 3.75 3.27 12.11
C THR A 134 3.24 2.84 13.49
N PHE A 135 3.68 1.66 13.94
CA PHE A 135 3.31 1.12 15.25
C PHE A 135 3.77 2.06 16.39
N ILE A 136 5.04 2.45 16.40
CA ILE A 136 5.61 3.34 17.41
C ILE A 136 4.92 4.70 17.41
N PHE A 137 4.73 5.29 16.22
CA PHE A 137 4.07 6.58 16.10
C PHE A 137 2.61 6.54 16.60
N THR A 138 1.85 5.51 16.22
CA THR A 138 0.45 5.35 16.63
C THR A 138 0.31 5.24 18.15
N LEU A 139 1.22 4.50 18.80
CA LEU A 139 1.24 4.40 20.26
C LEU A 139 1.56 5.74 20.92
N ALA A 140 2.60 6.41 20.44
CA ALA A 140 3.00 7.71 20.96
C ALA A 140 1.91 8.77 20.79
N PHE A 141 1.28 8.82 19.60
CA PHE A 141 0.13 9.69 19.34
C PHE A 141 -1.02 9.42 20.31
N SER A 142 -1.42 8.15 20.46
CA SER A 142 -2.54 7.77 21.33
C SER A 142 -2.27 8.05 22.80
N SER A 143 -1.02 7.97 23.23
CA SER A 143 -0.62 8.27 24.61
C SER A 143 -0.54 9.77 24.89
N TYR A 144 -0.08 10.55 23.94
CA TYR A 144 0.09 12.00 24.10
C TYR A 144 -1.24 12.76 24.00
N PHE A 145 -2.04 12.48 22.96
CA PHE A 145 -3.29 13.16 22.72
C PHE A 145 -4.51 12.49 23.36
N GLY A 146 -4.32 11.32 23.95
CA GLY A 146 -5.40 10.49 24.46
C GLY A 146 -6.06 9.62 23.36
N ILE A 147 -6.60 8.50 23.79
CA ILE A 147 -7.20 7.49 22.89
C ILE A 147 -8.46 8.02 22.17
N GLU A 148 -9.17 8.98 22.78
CA GLU A 148 -10.37 9.57 22.19
C GLU A 148 -10.07 10.51 21.01
N ARG A 149 -8.85 10.99 20.87
CA ARG A 149 -8.42 11.79 19.72
C ARG A 149 -8.57 10.95 18.46
N LYS A 150 -9.40 11.39 17.53
CA LYS A 150 -9.60 10.70 16.25
C LYS A 150 -8.28 10.62 15.48
N PHE A 151 -7.83 9.42 15.25
CA PHE A 151 -6.61 9.12 14.50
C PHE A 151 -6.89 7.99 13.54
N HIS A 152 -6.54 8.20 12.27
CA HIS A 152 -6.63 7.19 11.23
C HIS A 152 -5.33 7.15 10.44
N GLN A 153 -5.08 6.01 9.78
CA GLN A 153 -3.92 5.84 8.91
C GLN A 153 -4.32 5.11 7.64
N LEU A 154 -3.71 5.51 6.52
CA LEU A 154 -3.95 4.86 5.24
C LEU A 154 -3.03 3.66 5.05
N ALA A 155 -3.58 2.53 4.62
CA ALA A 155 -2.80 1.35 4.28
C ALA A 155 -3.22 0.78 2.92
N HIS A 156 -2.31 0.01 2.31
CA HIS A 156 -2.59 -0.69 1.06
C HIS A 156 -3.80 -1.62 1.22
N ASN A 157 -4.58 -1.77 0.14
CA ASN A 157 -5.81 -2.57 0.13
C ASN A 157 -5.64 -3.99 0.69
N LEU A 158 -4.51 -4.64 0.41
CA LEU A 158 -4.21 -5.98 0.94
C LEU A 158 -4.22 -6.01 2.47
N VAL A 159 -3.64 -5.00 3.14
CA VAL A 159 -3.53 -4.94 4.60
C VAL A 159 -4.91 -4.94 5.27
N VAL A 160 -5.86 -4.19 4.69
CA VAL A 160 -7.22 -4.05 5.24
C VAL A 160 -8.19 -5.14 4.77
N THR A 161 -7.78 -6.01 3.85
CA THR A 161 -8.65 -7.09 3.31
C THR A 161 -8.24 -8.49 3.77
N LEU A 162 -6.98 -8.70 4.16
CA LEU A 162 -6.50 -9.99 4.67
C LEU A 162 -7.27 -10.40 5.94
N PRO A 163 -7.81 -11.64 6.03
CA PRO A 163 -8.75 -12.03 7.09
C PRO A 163 -8.20 -11.86 8.51
N VAL A 164 -6.92 -12.15 8.73
CA VAL A 164 -6.30 -12.14 10.07
C VAL A 164 -5.88 -10.73 10.49
N SER A 165 -5.21 -9.99 9.62
CA SER A 165 -4.68 -8.66 9.95
C SER A 165 -5.75 -7.56 9.86
N ALA A 166 -6.71 -7.69 8.95
CA ALA A 166 -7.70 -6.66 8.70
C ALA A 166 -8.47 -6.24 9.96
N ALA A 167 -8.96 -7.21 10.75
CA ALA A 167 -9.72 -6.89 11.97
C ALA A 167 -8.87 -6.15 13.01
N LEU A 168 -7.58 -6.52 13.12
CA LEU A 168 -6.65 -5.92 14.07
C LEU A 168 -6.31 -4.48 13.68
N VAL A 169 -5.90 -4.27 12.41
CA VAL A 169 -5.46 -2.95 11.95
C VAL A 169 -6.61 -1.95 11.89
N ARG A 170 -7.83 -2.40 11.54
CA ARG A 170 -9.04 -1.54 11.50
C ARG A 170 -9.42 -1.05 12.89
N ARG A 171 -9.35 -1.90 13.92
CA ARG A 171 -9.53 -1.47 15.32
C ARG A 171 -8.50 -0.44 15.76
N GLY A 172 -7.30 -0.46 15.18
CA GLY A 172 -6.27 0.57 15.35
C GLY A 172 -6.53 1.87 14.58
N GLY A 173 -7.59 1.93 13.76
CA GLY A 173 -7.93 3.11 12.95
C GLY A 173 -7.38 3.08 11.52
N THR A 174 -6.87 1.93 11.05
CA THR A 174 -6.37 1.81 9.68
C THR A 174 -7.51 1.69 8.68
N VAL A 175 -7.46 2.50 7.62
CA VAL A 175 -8.41 2.48 6.50
C VAL A 175 -7.70 2.27 5.16
N ALA A 176 -8.42 1.78 4.15
CA ALA A 176 -7.85 1.57 2.83
C ALA A 176 -7.40 2.87 2.18
N ALA A 177 -6.21 2.86 1.57
CA ALA A 177 -5.64 4.02 0.91
C ALA A 177 -6.43 4.38 -0.35
N SER A 178 -7.26 5.40 -0.24
CA SER A 178 -7.96 6.06 -1.34
C SER A 178 -8.22 7.52 -1.01
N HIS A 179 -8.34 8.36 -2.03
CA HIS A 179 -8.62 9.78 -1.84
C HIS A 179 -9.94 10.00 -1.06
N SER A 180 -11.00 9.31 -1.44
CA SER A 180 -12.30 9.39 -0.78
C SER A 180 -12.27 8.97 0.70
N ASN A 181 -11.50 7.95 1.07
CA ASN A 181 -11.35 7.54 2.46
C ASN A 181 -10.54 8.57 3.27
N ALA A 182 -9.53 9.16 2.64
CA ALA A 182 -8.72 10.21 3.24
C ALA A 182 -9.56 11.48 3.51
N GLU A 183 -10.32 11.93 2.53
CA GLU A 183 -11.27 13.04 2.67
C GLU A 183 -12.25 12.79 3.82
N LYS A 184 -12.87 11.61 3.83
CA LYS A 184 -13.83 11.24 4.88
C LYS A 184 -13.21 11.32 6.28
N ALA A 185 -11.97 10.87 6.46
CA ALA A 185 -11.28 10.93 7.74
C ALA A 185 -10.98 12.39 8.16
N LEU A 186 -10.48 13.22 7.23
CA LEU A 186 -10.20 14.63 7.50
C LEU A 186 -11.48 15.42 7.80
N GLN A 187 -12.56 15.21 7.03
CA GLN A 187 -13.86 15.83 7.27
C GLN A 187 -14.48 15.44 8.62
N ALA A 188 -14.15 14.26 9.12
CA ALA A 188 -14.53 13.83 10.47
C ALA A 188 -13.66 14.47 11.59
N GLY A 189 -12.72 15.37 11.25
CA GLY A 189 -11.84 16.07 12.17
C GLY A 189 -10.68 15.18 12.71
N ALA A 190 -10.31 14.15 11.98
CA ALA A 190 -9.25 13.23 12.42
C ALA A 190 -7.84 13.74 12.07
N ALA A 191 -6.84 13.31 12.85
CA ALA A 191 -5.46 13.27 12.41
C ALA A 191 -5.29 12.07 11.48
N LEU A 192 -4.87 12.30 10.25
CA LEU A 192 -4.73 11.28 9.22
C LEU A 192 -3.27 11.08 8.85
N LEU A 193 -2.73 9.90 9.15
CA LEU A 193 -1.35 9.52 8.79
C LEU A 193 -1.33 8.88 7.41
N VAL A 194 -0.46 9.40 6.54
CA VAL A 194 -0.23 8.90 5.19
C VAL A 194 1.25 8.70 4.91
N TYR A 195 1.56 7.70 4.11
CA TYR A 195 2.91 7.38 3.64
C TYR A 195 2.93 7.42 2.11
N PRO A 196 3.29 8.56 1.49
CA PRO A 196 3.21 8.70 0.03
C PRO A 196 4.15 7.73 -0.72
N GLY A 197 5.29 7.39 -0.14
CA GLY A 197 6.22 6.40 -0.70
C GLY A 197 5.66 4.99 -0.76
N GLY A 198 4.82 4.61 0.23
CA GLY A 198 4.11 3.35 0.31
C GLY A 198 5.01 2.12 0.12
N ASP A 199 4.56 1.17 -0.70
CA ASP A 199 5.25 -0.08 -0.99
C ASP A 199 6.66 0.08 -1.55
N TRP A 200 6.90 1.16 -2.30
CA TRP A 200 8.20 1.46 -2.87
C TRP A 200 9.24 1.83 -1.81
N GLU A 201 8.83 2.61 -0.83
CA GLU A 201 9.70 3.11 0.23
C GLU A 201 9.92 2.06 1.32
N VAL A 202 8.86 1.39 1.75
CA VAL A 202 8.87 0.43 2.87
C VAL A 202 9.74 -0.81 2.60
N HIS A 203 9.91 -1.20 1.34
CA HIS A 203 10.72 -2.35 0.93
C HIS A 203 12.06 -1.96 0.29
N ARG A 204 12.59 -0.80 0.64
CA ARG A 204 13.90 -0.34 0.19
C ARG A 204 14.99 -1.32 0.63
N PRO A 205 16.02 -1.59 -0.20
CA PRO A 205 17.17 -2.38 0.21
C PRO A 205 17.86 -1.81 1.45
N SER A 206 18.35 -2.67 2.35
CA SER A 206 18.95 -2.26 3.63
C SER A 206 20.25 -1.45 3.49
N TRP A 207 20.85 -1.42 2.33
CA TRP A 207 22.03 -0.58 2.02
C TRP A 207 21.68 0.76 1.34
N ASP A 208 20.39 0.99 1.03
CA ASP A 208 19.88 2.23 0.44
C ASP A 208 18.98 2.93 1.48
N THR A 209 19.57 3.31 2.60
CA THR A 209 18.89 3.94 3.74
C THR A 209 18.88 5.47 3.64
N ASP A 210 18.28 6.11 4.61
CA ASP A 210 18.33 7.56 4.89
C ASP A 210 17.86 8.43 3.72
N LYS A 211 16.83 7.96 3.01
CA LYS A 211 16.20 8.69 1.90
C LYS A 211 14.69 8.78 2.07
N VAL A 212 14.15 9.95 1.84
CA VAL A 212 12.72 10.17 1.64
C VAL A 212 12.39 9.97 0.17
N GLU A 213 11.60 8.96 -0.17
CA GLU A 213 11.39 8.54 -1.56
C GLU A 213 9.90 8.36 -1.89
N PHE A 214 9.19 9.47 -2.07
CA PHE A 214 7.77 9.44 -2.40
C PHE A 214 7.47 9.15 -3.88
N GLY A 215 8.50 9.06 -4.72
CA GLY A 215 8.37 8.72 -6.14
C GLY A 215 7.53 9.72 -6.94
N GLY A 216 7.59 11.00 -6.57
CA GLY A 216 6.82 12.07 -7.21
C GLY A 216 5.32 12.03 -6.94
N ARG A 217 4.86 11.33 -5.92
CA ARG A 217 3.43 11.21 -5.56
C ARG A 217 2.95 12.44 -4.80
N ARG A 218 2.36 13.38 -5.51
CA ARG A 218 1.89 14.68 -5.00
C ARG A 218 0.46 14.66 -4.46
N GLY A 219 -0.17 13.48 -4.36
CA GLY A 219 -1.56 13.34 -3.95
C GLY A 219 -1.85 13.88 -2.55
N PHE A 220 -0.90 13.81 -1.64
CA PHE A 220 -1.03 14.32 -0.28
C PHE A 220 -1.08 15.86 -0.23
N VAL A 221 -0.33 16.55 -1.10
CA VAL A 221 -0.36 18.01 -1.20
C VAL A 221 -1.73 18.47 -1.67
N ARG A 222 -2.25 17.86 -2.76
CA ARG A 222 -3.59 18.17 -3.27
C ARG A 222 -4.65 17.91 -2.22
N LEU A 223 -4.59 16.78 -1.52
CA LEU A 223 -5.53 16.45 -0.45
C LEU A 223 -5.51 17.50 0.67
N ALA A 224 -4.35 17.97 1.09
CA ALA A 224 -4.23 19.00 2.12
C ALA A 224 -4.82 20.32 1.67
N LEU A 225 -4.59 20.72 0.41
CA LEU A 225 -5.16 21.93 -0.19
C LEU A 225 -6.68 21.84 -0.37
N ASP A 226 -7.18 20.70 -0.85
CA ASP A 226 -8.61 20.47 -1.08
C ASP A 226 -9.41 20.45 0.22
N GLN A 227 -8.82 19.95 1.30
CA GLN A 227 -9.47 19.86 2.61
C GLN A 227 -9.12 21.02 3.54
N ASP A 228 -8.27 21.96 3.10
CA ASP A 228 -7.78 23.11 3.87
C ASP A 228 -7.28 22.73 5.26
N VAL A 229 -6.36 21.76 5.31
CA VAL A 229 -5.79 21.23 6.55
C VAL A 229 -4.28 21.41 6.59
N PRO A 230 -3.69 21.65 7.77
CA PRO A 230 -2.24 21.72 7.90
C PRO A 230 -1.59 20.38 7.64
N VAL A 231 -0.38 20.42 7.08
CA VAL A 231 0.50 19.24 6.89
C VAL A 231 1.52 19.21 8.01
N VAL A 232 1.69 18.06 8.66
CA VAL A 232 2.74 17.83 9.65
C VAL A 232 3.63 16.70 9.15
N PRO A 233 4.87 17.00 8.76
CA PRO A 233 5.82 15.96 8.38
C PRO A 233 6.25 15.12 9.60
N VAL A 234 6.36 13.81 9.41
CA VAL A 234 6.73 12.81 10.42
C VAL A 234 7.88 11.99 9.88
N VAL A 235 9.06 12.15 10.45
CA VAL A 235 10.29 11.52 9.93
C VAL A 235 10.74 10.42 10.86
N SER A 236 10.82 9.19 10.36
CA SER A 236 11.22 8.01 11.13
C SER A 236 12.49 7.37 10.56
N ILE A 237 13.36 6.91 11.47
CA ILE A 237 14.56 6.13 11.17
C ILE A 237 14.61 4.88 12.06
N GLY A 238 15.20 3.80 11.55
CA GLY A 238 15.40 2.56 12.32
C GLY A 238 14.50 1.40 11.90
N GLY A 239 13.45 1.65 11.14
CA GLY A 239 12.57 0.58 10.67
C GLY A 239 13.24 -0.35 9.65
N GLN A 240 14.17 0.17 8.85
CA GLN A 240 14.87 -0.62 7.82
C GLN A 240 15.77 -1.72 8.39
N GLU A 241 16.20 -1.59 9.64
CA GLU A 241 17.07 -2.55 10.34
C GLU A 241 16.29 -3.74 10.92
N THR A 242 14.97 -3.74 10.83
CA THR A 242 14.13 -4.83 11.39
C THR A 242 14.14 -6.12 10.57
N ALA A 243 14.64 -6.07 9.33
CA ALA A 243 14.95 -7.21 8.50
C ALA A 243 16.06 -6.84 7.50
N LEU A 244 16.70 -7.84 6.89
CA LEU A 244 17.66 -7.58 5.81
C LEU A 244 16.94 -7.60 4.46
N PHE A 245 16.56 -6.44 3.96
CA PHE A 245 15.95 -6.27 2.64
C PHE A 245 17.01 -6.29 1.55
N LEU A 246 16.97 -7.30 0.67
CA LEU A 246 17.94 -7.52 -0.40
C LEU A 246 17.57 -6.79 -1.70
N SER A 247 16.27 -6.68 -1.97
CA SER A 247 15.77 -6.04 -3.20
C SER A 247 14.30 -5.68 -3.06
N ARG A 248 13.88 -4.60 -3.71
CA ARG A 248 12.45 -4.29 -3.92
C ARG A 248 11.77 -5.31 -4.83
N GLY A 249 12.54 -6.02 -5.67
CA GLY A 249 12.01 -6.99 -6.62
C GLY A 249 11.07 -6.40 -7.67
N ASP A 250 11.21 -5.13 -8.01
CA ASP A 250 10.40 -4.39 -8.99
C ASP A 250 10.45 -5.02 -10.38
N ARG A 251 11.64 -5.46 -10.81
CA ARG A 251 11.83 -6.18 -12.07
C ARG A 251 11.08 -7.52 -12.08
N LEU A 252 11.11 -8.24 -10.96
CA LEU A 252 10.42 -9.51 -10.80
C LEU A 252 8.89 -9.30 -10.77
N ALA A 253 8.40 -8.31 -10.04
CA ALA A 253 6.99 -7.94 -10.01
C ALA A 253 6.48 -7.61 -11.41
N LYS A 254 7.26 -6.84 -12.18
CA LYS A 254 6.93 -6.49 -13.57
C LYS A 254 6.98 -7.71 -14.51
N ALA A 255 7.99 -8.57 -14.39
CA ALA A 255 8.09 -9.80 -15.18
C ALA A 255 6.90 -10.74 -14.95
N LEU A 256 6.43 -10.85 -13.71
CA LEU A 256 5.27 -11.64 -13.32
C LEU A 256 3.93 -10.90 -13.52
N ARG A 257 3.93 -9.67 -14.05
CA ARG A 257 2.76 -8.81 -14.28
C ARG A 257 1.90 -8.58 -13.02
N LEU A 258 2.52 -8.59 -11.85
CA LEU A 258 1.83 -8.41 -10.58
C LEU A 258 1.26 -6.98 -10.45
N ASP A 259 1.87 -6.03 -11.11
CA ASP A 259 1.41 -4.64 -11.23
C ASP A 259 0.00 -4.56 -11.88
N LYS A 260 -0.27 -5.40 -12.88
CA LYS A 260 -1.56 -5.45 -13.58
C LYS A 260 -2.60 -6.30 -12.86
N LEU A 261 -2.19 -7.43 -12.29
CA LEU A 261 -3.09 -8.39 -11.64
C LEU A 261 -3.51 -7.96 -10.23
N PHE A 262 -2.56 -7.44 -9.44
CA PHE A 262 -2.75 -7.15 -8.01
C PHE A 262 -2.40 -5.72 -7.62
N ARG A 263 -1.99 -4.86 -8.58
CA ARG A 263 -1.45 -3.52 -8.34
C ARG A 263 -0.20 -3.51 -7.46
N LEU A 264 0.54 -4.62 -7.44
CA LEU A 264 1.79 -4.76 -6.73
C LEU A 264 2.95 -4.34 -7.63
N LYS A 265 3.59 -3.22 -7.30
CA LYS A 265 4.73 -2.68 -8.07
C LYS A 265 6.05 -3.29 -7.61
N VAL A 266 6.07 -3.86 -6.42
CA VAL A 266 7.24 -4.48 -5.81
C VAL A 266 6.93 -5.92 -5.39
N LEU A 267 7.93 -6.78 -5.42
CA LEU A 267 7.92 -8.13 -4.85
C LEU A 267 9.21 -8.29 -4.05
N PRO A 268 9.26 -7.75 -2.82
CA PRO A 268 10.49 -7.64 -2.07
C PRO A 268 11.14 -8.98 -1.80
N ILE A 269 12.47 -8.99 -1.77
CA ILE A 269 13.28 -10.14 -1.37
C ILE A 269 14.04 -9.73 -0.11
N SER A 270 13.87 -10.50 0.96
CA SER A 270 14.51 -10.21 2.25
C SER A 270 15.01 -11.48 2.93
N LEU A 271 15.94 -11.33 3.86
CA LEU A 271 16.26 -12.34 4.86
C LEU A 271 15.58 -11.91 6.17
N ALA A 272 14.65 -12.72 6.63
CA ALA A 272 13.80 -12.36 7.75
C ALA A 272 13.38 -13.58 8.59
N VAL A 273 13.27 -13.40 9.90
CA VAL A 273 12.82 -14.43 10.82
C VAL A 273 11.29 -14.59 10.69
N PRO A 274 10.72 -15.82 10.73
CA PRO A 274 11.39 -17.11 10.84
C PRO A 274 11.72 -17.76 9.48
N TRP A 275 11.42 -17.09 8.36
CA TRP A 275 11.36 -17.68 7.02
C TRP A 275 12.73 -17.90 6.38
N GLY A 276 13.79 -17.25 6.87
CA GLY A 276 15.05 -17.15 6.15
C GLY A 276 14.89 -16.26 4.92
N LEU A 277 15.04 -16.85 3.72
CA LEU A 277 14.75 -16.12 2.47
C LEU A 277 13.24 -15.95 2.32
N ASN A 278 12.80 -14.70 2.35
CA ASN A 278 11.39 -14.29 2.24
C ASN A 278 11.17 -13.52 0.93
N VAL A 279 10.16 -13.92 0.18
CA VAL A 279 9.78 -13.28 -1.09
C VAL A 279 8.37 -12.75 -0.98
N GLY A 280 8.20 -11.45 -1.24
CA GLY A 280 6.90 -10.76 -1.23
C GLY A 280 6.47 -10.24 0.14
N ASP A 281 7.07 -10.70 1.21
CA ASP A 281 6.74 -10.32 2.61
C ASP A 281 5.25 -10.47 2.97
N PHE A 282 4.52 -11.36 2.26
CA PHE A 282 3.06 -11.49 2.40
C PHE A 282 2.61 -12.01 3.77
N LEU A 283 3.44 -12.83 4.40
CA LEU A 283 3.19 -13.36 5.74
C LEU A 283 3.79 -12.47 6.83
N GLY A 284 4.41 -11.36 6.44
CA GLY A 284 5.20 -10.56 7.35
C GLY A 284 6.44 -11.30 7.87
N HIS A 285 7.06 -10.74 8.87
CA HIS A 285 8.24 -11.33 9.53
C HIS A 285 8.27 -10.93 11.00
N VAL A 286 9.07 -11.64 11.80
CA VAL A 286 9.39 -11.20 13.17
C VAL A 286 10.46 -10.12 13.03
N PRO A 287 10.16 -8.86 13.40
CA PRO A 287 11.13 -7.78 13.25
C PRO A 287 12.32 -8.00 14.17
N LEU A 288 13.51 -7.74 13.68
CA LEU A 288 14.70 -7.69 14.52
C LEU A 288 14.61 -6.49 15.48
N PRO A 289 15.19 -6.58 16.68
CA PRO A 289 15.24 -5.45 17.60
C PRO A 289 16.08 -4.32 17.00
N ALA A 290 15.47 -3.15 16.85
CA ALA A 290 16.13 -1.96 16.33
C ALA A 290 15.66 -0.73 17.09
N LYS A 291 16.50 0.30 17.21
CA LYS A 291 16.05 1.57 17.77
C LYS A 291 15.30 2.36 16.70
N ILE A 292 14.05 2.70 16.98
CA ILE A 292 13.23 3.51 16.08
C ILE A 292 13.05 4.89 16.70
N THR A 293 13.53 5.91 16.01
CA THR A 293 13.36 7.31 16.38
C THR A 293 12.48 8.00 15.36
N THR A 294 11.48 8.72 15.84
CA THR A 294 10.57 9.51 15.02
C THR A 294 10.62 10.96 15.46
N GLU A 295 10.79 11.87 14.50
CA GLU A 295 10.75 13.31 14.68
C GLU A 295 9.50 13.89 14.03
N VAL A 296 8.73 14.67 14.78
CA VAL A 296 7.55 15.38 14.27
C VAL A 296 7.96 16.83 13.99
N LEU A 297 7.87 17.25 12.74
CA LEU A 297 8.21 18.60 12.31
C LEU A 297 7.06 19.58 12.62
N PRO A 298 7.32 20.90 12.61
CA PRO A 298 6.29 21.90 12.75
C PRO A 298 5.16 21.75 11.71
N ALA A 299 3.95 22.10 12.10
CA ALA A 299 2.80 22.13 11.21
C ALA A 299 2.97 23.20 10.12
N ILE A 300 2.67 22.87 8.88
CA ILE A 300 2.76 23.73 7.71
C ILE A 300 1.34 24.06 7.25
N ASN A 301 0.94 25.31 7.37
CA ASN A 301 -0.26 25.82 6.76
C ASN A 301 0.04 26.23 5.33
N LEU A 302 -0.39 25.43 4.36
CA LEU A 302 0.05 25.56 2.97
C LEU A 302 -0.32 26.94 2.38
N ARG A 303 -1.53 27.44 2.60
CA ARG A 303 -1.96 28.75 2.07
C ARG A 303 -1.26 29.92 2.77
N GLU A 304 -0.99 29.82 4.06
CA GLU A 304 -0.28 30.86 4.80
C GLU A 304 1.19 30.96 4.35
N GLN A 305 1.81 29.83 4.02
CA GLN A 305 3.24 29.79 3.69
C GLN A 305 3.51 30.00 2.19
N PHE A 306 2.62 29.51 1.31
CA PHE A 306 2.84 29.48 -0.14
C PHE A 306 1.82 30.33 -0.92
N GLY A 307 0.95 31.08 -0.22
CA GLY A 307 -0.10 31.92 -0.84
C GLY A 307 -1.41 31.16 -1.09
N ASP A 308 -2.40 31.88 -1.63
CA ASP A 308 -3.77 31.34 -1.80
C ASP A 308 -3.86 30.21 -2.83
N GLU A 309 -3.00 30.23 -3.85
CA GLU A 309 -2.90 29.20 -4.89
C GLU A 309 -1.49 28.60 -4.92
N PRO A 310 -1.12 27.73 -3.95
CA PRO A 310 0.20 27.16 -3.86
C PRO A 310 0.53 26.26 -5.07
N ASP A 311 1.75 26.37 -5.60
CA ASP A 311 2.25 25.40 -6.56
C ASP A 311 2.47 24.03 -5.88
N VAL A 312 1.81 23.02 -6.39
CA VAL A 312 1.86 21.66 -5.83
C VAL A 312 3.27 21.07 -5.86
N ASP A 313 4.07 21.42 -6.87
CA ASP A 313 5.44 20.93 -7.01
C ASP A 313 6.37 21.64 -6.05
N GLU A 314 6.21 22.96 -5.87
CA GLU A 314 6.96 23.74 -4.89
C GLU A 314 6.71 23.23 -3.45
N VAL A 315 5.44 23.04 -3.09
CA VAL A 315 5.05 22.48 -1.78
C VAL A 315 5.62 21.08 -1.57
N TYR A 316 5.54 20.23 -2.60
CA TYR A 316 6.09 18.88 -2.55
C TYR A 316 7.59 18.89 -2.29
N GLU A 317 8.37 19.66 -3.05
CA GLU A 317 9.83 19.77 -2.89
C GLU A 317 10.21 20.36 -1.53
N HIS A 318 9.48 21.36 -1.04
CA HIS A 318 9.69 21.92 0.29
C HIS A 318 9.53 20.86 1.37
N ILE A 319 8.38 20.16 1.41
CA ILE A 319 8.08 19.16 2.43
C ILE A 319 9.08 17.99 2.37
N THR A 320 9.33 17.45 1.19
CA THR A 320 10.28 16.34 1.05
C THR A 320 11.72 16.76 1.36
N GLY A 321 12.09 17.99 1.06
CA GLY A 321 13.40 18.56 1.40
C GLY A 321 13.59 18.73 2.91
N GLU A 322 12.58 19.23 3.64
CA GLU A 322 12.60 19.31 5.10
C GLU A 322 12.71 17.92 5.74
N MET A 323 11.90 16.98 5.26
CA MET A 323 11.93 15.59 5.73
C MET A 323 13.30 14.94 5.48
N GLN A 324 13.91 15.19 4.31
CA GLN A 324 15.22 14.65 3.97
C GLN A 324 16.31 15.19 4.91
N ARG A 325 16.37 16.50 5.14
CA ARG A 325 17.31 17.12 6.06
C ARG A 325 17.17 16.57 7.49
N THR A 326 15.93 16.40 7.94
CA THR A 326 15.66 15.82 9.26
C THR A 326 16.12 14.36 9.33
N LEU A 327 15.86 13.57 8.29
CA LEU A 327 16.30 12.17 8.23
C LEU A 327 17.83 12.05 8.27
N GLU A 328 18.54 12.92 7.55
CA GLU A 328 20.00 13.01 7.58
C GLU A 328 20.53 13.41 8.96
N ALA A 329 19.87 14.34 9.65
CA ALA A 329 20.20 14.71 11.01
C ALA A 329 20.03 13.54 11.98
N LEU A 330 18.88 12.84 11.91
CA LEU A 330 18.64 11.64 12.72
C LEU A 330 19.65 10.51 12.42
N ALA A 331 20.05 10.35 11.16
CA ALA A 331 21.08 9.38 10.78
C ALA A 331 22.44 9.75 11.39
N ALA A 332 22.80 11.03 11.39
CA ALA A 332 24.04 11.52 11.98
C ALA A 332 24.09 11.39 13.51
N GLU A 333 22.95 11.46 14.19
CA GLU A 333 22.86 11.23 15.65
C GLU A 333 23.11 9.76 16.04
N ARG A 334 22.87 8.82 15.14
CA ARG A 334 22.94 7.39 15.42
C ARG A 334 24.38 6.89 15.39
N ARG A 335 24.88 6.48 16.55
CA ARG A 335 26.22 5.87 16.66
C ARG A 335 26.25 4.44 16.11
N TYR A 336 25.16 3.69 16.38
CA TYR A 336 25.01 2.30 15.93
C TYR A 336 23.59 2.09 15.41
N PRO A 337 23.43 1.60 14.17
CA PRO A 337 22.11 1.45 13.55
C PRO A 337 21.10 0.60 14.34
N LEU A 338 21.58 -0.46 15.02
CA LEU A 338 20.71 -1.35 15.78
C LEU A 338 20.49 -0.89 17.23
N ILE A 339 21.44 -0.18 17.80
CA ILE A 339 21.44 0.14 19.24
C ILE A 339 21.04 1.61 19.47
N GLY A 340 21.32 2.48 18.53
CA GLY A 340 21.04 3.92 18.58
C GLY A 340 22.23 4.76 18.99
#